data_163150e88617b1cca6f35f22dd9c472d
#
_entry.id   163150e88617b1cca6f35f22dd9c472d
#
_cell.length_a   1.000
_cell.length_b   1.000
_cell.length_c   1.000
_cell.angle_alpha   90.00
_cell.angle_beta   90.00
_cell.angle_gamma   90.00
#
_symmetry.space_group_name_H-M   'P 1'
#
loop_
_entity.id
_entity.type
_entity.pdbx_description
1 polymer ?
#
loop_
_entity_poly.entity_id
_entity_poly.type
_entity_poly.pdbx_seq_one_letter_code
_entity_poly.pdbx_strand_id
1 'polypeptide(L)'
;YRKFNKDSLPEVPDKYEIQQIVIKPRISDTEKERIRNRLREFREEILAGKQTFNTLAVLYSEDPGSAAKGGELGYQTKSALAPAFAEAAFSLKPGRVSKIVETEFGFHILQYIDRQGDKVNVRHILLRPRISDEERQEAIQHLDTVLTYIHKGEATFEEAAAYFSMD
;
A
#
# COMPACT_ATOMS: atom_id res chain seq x y z
N TYR A 1 6.63 -49.15 -39.27
CA TYR A 1 6.17 -47.77 -39.09
C TYR A 1 4.90 -47.81 -38.21
N ARG A 2 5.01 -47.49 -36.89
CA ARG A 2 3.86 -47.28 -36.02
C ARG A 2 3.18 -45.97 -36.43
N LYS A 3 1.95 -46.04 -36.91
CA LYS A 3 1.09 -44.86 -37.07
C LYS A 3 0.81 -44.31 -35.68
N PHE A 4 1.40 -43.17 -35.35
CA PHE A 4 0.99 -42.42 -34.19
C PHE A 4 -0.41 -41.89 -34.45
N ASN A 5 -1.36 -42.21 -33.57
CA ASN A 5 -2.68 -41.58 -33.57
C ASN A 5 -2.50 -40.11 -33.21
N LYS A 6 -3.14 -39.23 -33.98
CA LYS A 6 -3.09 -37.78 -33.78
C LYS A 6 -3.54 -37.36 -32.40
N ASP A 7 -4.36 -38.21 -31.76
CA ASP A 7 -4.94 -38.01 -30.40
C ASP A 7 -4.02 -38.45 -29.26
N SER A 8 -2.80 -38.95 -29.55
CA SER A 8 -1.82 -39.41 -28.54
C SER A 8 -0.60 -38.52 -28.41
N LEU A 9 -0.56 -37.39 -29.09
CA LEU A 9 0.50 -36.40 -28.91
C LEU A 9 0.16 -35.53 -27.68
N PRO A 10 1.09 -35.34 -26.75
CA PRO A 10 0.85 -34.40 -25.65
C PRO A 10 0.64 -32.99 -26.23
N GLU A 11 -0.46 -32.37 -25.86
CA GLU A 11 -0.66 -30.93 -26.14
C GLU A 11 0.45 -30.15 -25.43
N VAL A 12 1.34 -29.57 -26.22
CA VAL A 12 2.31 -28.60 -25.68
C VAL A 12 1.56 -27.27 -25.54
N PRO A 13 1.33 -26.76 -24.33
CA PRO A 13 0.67 -25.48 -24.18
C PRO A 13 1.48 -24.39 -24.87
N ASP A 14 0.79 -23.51 -25.57
CA ASP A 14 1.40 -22.33 -26.17
C ASP A 14 2.07 -21.50 -25.08
N LYS A 15 3.33 -21.15 -25.29
CA LYS A 15 4.06 -20.24 -24.41
C LYS A 15 3.99 -18.85 -25.00
N TYR A 16 3.50 -17.92 -24.19
CA TYR A 16 3.48 -16.50 -24.54
C TYR A 16 4.49 -15.78 -23.68
N GLU A 17 5.26 -14.89 -24.29
CA GLU A 17 6.10 -13.91 -23.61
C GLU A 17 5.41 -12.56 -23.69
N ILE A 18 5.19 -11.94 -22.54
CA ILE A 18 4.50 -10.67 -22.44
C ILE A 18 5.45 -9.66 -21.81
N GLN A 19 5.61 -8.51 -22.44
CA GLN A 19 6.33 -7.37 -21.90
C GLN A 19 5.33 -6.31 -21.48
N GLN A 20 5.62 -5.60 -20.37
CA GLN A 20 4.78 -4.51 -19.88
C GLN A 20 5.62 -3.30 -19.49
N ILE A 21 5.02 -2.13 -19.58
CA ILE A 21 5.53 -0.88 -19.04
C ILE A 21 4.51 -0.38 -18.01
N VAL A 22 4.95 -0.21 -16.77
CA VAL A 22 4.10 0.24 -15.67
C VAL A 22 4.50 1.65 -15.27
N ILE A 23 3.56 2.59 -15.34
CA ILE A 23 3.71 3.94 -14.79
C ILE A 23 2.70 4.10 -13.67
N LYS A 24 3.21 4.41 -12.47
CA LYS A 24 2.38 4.66 -11.29
C LYS A 24 2.10 6.15 -11.18
N PRO A 25 0.82 6.58 -11.05
CA PRO A 25 0.50 7.97 -10.76
C PRO A 25 1.21 8.44 -9.49
N ARG A 26 1.71 9.65 -9.50
CA ARG A 26 2.34 10.26 -8.31
C ARG A 26 1.26 10.83 -7.42
N ILE A 27 1.31 10.47 -6.14
CA ILE A 27 0.45 11.05 -5.13
C ILE A 27 1.01 12.42 -4.78
N SER A 28 0.19 13.46 -4.87
CA SER A 28 0.61 14.83 -4.57
C SER A 28 0.99 15.01 -3.10
N ASP A 29 1.93 15.92 -2.84
CA ASP A 29 2.30 16.28 -1.47
C ASP A 29 1.13 16.94 -0.73
N THR A 30 0.25 17.62 -1.44
CA THR A 30 -0.99 18.19 -0.89
C THR A 30 -1.90 17.11 -0.31
N GLU A 31 -2.10 16.01 -1.04
CA GLU A 31 -2.92 14.89 -0.55
C GLU A 31 -2.27 14.19 0.64
N LYS A 32 -0.96 13.96 0.58
CA LYS A 32 -0.21 13.40 1.72
C LYS A 32 -0.34 14.27 2.96
N GLU A 33 -0.25 15.58 2.81
CA GLU A 33 -0.36 16.50 3.94
C GLU A 33 -1.80 16.58 4.47
N ARG A 34 -2.81 16.52 3.60
CA ARG A 34 -4.21 16.38 4.00
C ARG A 34 -4.43 15.18 4.91
N ILE A 35 -3.88 14.02 4.53
CA ILE A 35 -3.95 12.79 5.31
C ILE A 35 -3.23 12.94 6.65
N ARG A 36 -2.01 13.52 6.63
CA ARG A 36 -1.25 13.76 7.87
C ARG A 36 -2.00 14.69 8.82
N ASN A 37 -2.61 15.76 8.31
CA ASN A 37 -3.41 16.67 9.12
C ASN A 37 -4.60 15.95 9.73
N ARG A 38 -5.30 15.12 8.97
CA ARG A 38 -6.43 14.34 9.48
C ARG A 38 -6.03 13.37 10.60
N LEU A 39 -4.89 12.71 10.48
CA LEU A 39 -4.38 11.85 11.54
C LEU A 39 -3.87 12.62 12.76
N ARG A 40 -3.35 13.85 12.58
CA ARG A 40 -3.02 14.75 13.71
C ARG A 40 -4.28 15.13 14.50
N GLU A 41 -5.35 15.51 13.79
CA GLU A 41 -6.65 15.80 14.41
C GLU A 41 -7.16 14.62 15.24
N PHE A 42 -7.20 13.41 14.65
CA PHE A 42 -7.60 12.20 15.37
C PHE A 42 -6.75 11.97 16.61
N ARG A 43 -5.45 12.11 16.48
CA ARG A 43 -4.53 11.96 17.61
C ARG A 43 -4.81 12.97 18.72
N GLU A 44 -5.06 14.22 18.38
CA GLU A 44 -5.40 15.29 19.33
C GLU A 44 -6.73 15.02 20.02
N GLU A 45 -7.76 14.60 19.29
CA GLU A 45 -9.06 14.22 19.85
C GLU A 45 -8.95 13.07 20.86
N ILE A 46 -8.13 12.04 20.53
CA ILE A 46 -7.87 10.92 21.43
C ILE A 46 -7.14 11.38 22.69
N LEU A 47 -6.07 12.16 22.53
CA LEU A 47 -5.28 12.64 23.66
C LEU A 47 -6.06 13.60 24.57
N ALA A 48 -7.00 14.37 24.01
CA ALA A 48 -7.90 15.23 24.74
C ALA A 48 -9.09 14.50 25.40
N GLY A 49 -9.22 13.17 25.15
CA GLY A 49 -10.34 12.38 25.66
C GLY A 49 -11.70 12.71 25.01
N LYS A 50 -11.71 13.45 23.88
CA LYS A 50 -12.92 13.80 23.14
C LYS A 50 -13.49 12.61 22.38
N GLN A 51 -12.62 11.75 21.85
CA GLN A 51 -12.96 10.54 21.12
C GLN A 51 -12.10 9.37 21.62
N THR A 52 -12.61 8.15 21.42
CA THR A 52 -11.82 6.96 21.68
C THR A 52 -11.11 6.52 20.41
N PHE A 53 -9.94 5.90 20.55
CA PHE A 53 -9.22 5.33 19.41
C PHE A 53 -10.07 4.29 18.64
N ASN A 54 -10.80 3.46 19.39
CA ASN A 54 -11.70 2.46 18.84
C ASN A 54 -12.78 3.10 17.94
N THR A 55 -13.46 4.13 18.43
CA THR A 55 -14.51 4.83 17.66
C THR A 55 -13.96 5.40 16.36
N LEU A 56 -12.81 6.09 16.41
CA LEU A 56 -12.20 6.68 15.21
C LEU A 56 -11.70 5.60 14.25
N ALA A 57 -11.18 4.47 14.74
CA ALA A 57 -10.77 3.36 13.90
C ALA A 57 -11.96 2.73 13.17
N VAL A 58 -13.08 2.48 13.86
CA VAL A 58 -14.30 1.93 13.24
C VAL A 58 -14.87 2.86 12.17
N LEU A 59 -14.85 4.17 12.41
CA LEU A 59 -15.45 5.15 11.52
C LEU A 59 -14.58 5.52 10.32
N TYR A 60 -13.26 5.55 10.50
CA TYR A 60 -12.37 6.18 9.52
C TYR A 60 -11.19 5.32 9.05
N SER A 61 -10.86 4.22 9.72
CA SER A 61 -9.73 3.39 9.28
C SER A 61 -10.05 2.71 7.95
N GLU A 62 -9.12 2.83 7.01
CA GLU A 62 -9.20 2.19 5.68
C GLU A 62 -8.51 0.81 5.68
N ASP A 63 -8.25 0.23 6.86
CA ASP A 63 -7.80 -1.16 6.98
C ASP A 63 -9.00 -2.11 7.18
N PRO A 64 -9.39 -2.87 6.13
CA PRO A 64 -10.55 -3.75 6.21
C PRO A 64 -10.37 -4.91 7.21
N GLY A 65 -9.12 -5.26 7.55
CA GLY A 65 -8.81 -6.36 8.46
C GLY A 65 -9.05 -6.04 9.93
N SER A 66 -8.91 -4.77 10.32
CA SER A 66 -8.96 -4.36 11.72
C SER A 66 -9.96 -3.24 12.02
N ALA A 67 -10.42 -2.45 11.04
CA ALA A 67 -11.30 -1.31 11.25
C ALA A 67 -12.54 -1.67 12.08
N ALA A 68 -13.28 -2.72 11.71
CA ALA A 68 -14.48 -3.18 12.41
C ALA A 68 -14.20 -3.65 13.85
N LYS A 69 -12.94 -3.97 14.18
CA LYS A 69 -12.46 -4.36 15.52
C LYS A 69 -11.83 -3.19 16.27
N GLY A 70 -12.12 -1.95 15.86
CA GLY A 70 -11.51 -0.75 16.46
C GLY A 70 -10.03 -0.60 16.19
N GLY A 71 -9.55 -1.15 15.08
CA GLY A 71 -8.16 -1.10 14.63
C GLY A 71 -7.24 -2.13 15.27
N GLU A 72 -7.74 -3.06 16.08
CA GLU A 72 -6.92 -4.03 16.82
C GLU A 72 -6.36 -5.12 15.90
N LEU A 73 -5.03 -5.31 15.95
CA LEU A 73 -4.29 -6.28 15.15
C LEU A 73 -4.05 -7.62 15.84
N GLY A 74 -4.31 -7.69 17.15
CA GLY A 74 -3.87 -8.82 17.96
C GLY A 74 -2.35 -8.85 18.14
N TYR A 75 -1.84 -9.93 18.73
CA TYR A 75 -0.42 -10.09 19.04
C TYR A 75 0.41 -10.38 17.79
N GLN A 76 1.26 -9.43 17.42
CA GLN A 76 2.13 -9.50 16.23
C GLN A 76 3.60 -9.51 16.63
N THR A 77 4.41 -10.32 15.92
CA THR A 77 5.87 -10.27 16.02
C THR A 77 6.42 -9.10 15.21
N LYS A 78 7.65 -8.68 15.51
CA LYS A 78 8.30 -7.58 14.78
C LYS A 78 8.46 -7.88 13.28
N SER A 79 8.73 -9.13 12.92
CA SER A 79 8.90 -9.57 11.53
C SER A 79 7.62 -9.67 10.71
N ALA A 80 6.45 -9.69 11.37
CA ALA A 80 5.15 -9.75 10.70
C ALA A 80 4.61 -8.37 10.30
N LEU A 81 5.29 -7.30 10.71
CA LEU A 81 4.87 -5.92 10.49
C LEU A 81 5.82 -5.20 9.54
N ALA A 82 5.33 -4.22 8.79
CA ALA A 82 6.18 -3.33 7.99
C ALA A 82 7.23 -2.65 8.88
N PRO A 83 8.49 -2.47 8.43
CA PRO A 83 9.59 -2.04 9.30
C PRO A 83 9.31 -0.78 10.12
N ALA A 84 8.84 0.30 9.48
CA ALA A 84 8.51 1.56 10.15
C ALA A 84 7.36 1.41 11.16
N PHE A 85 6.35 0.59 10.81
CA PHE A 85 5.23 0.28 11.70
C PHE A 85 5.69 -0.53 12.91
N ALA A 86 6.54 -1.55 12.69
CA ALA A 86 7.11 -2.38 13.74
C ALA A 86 7.94 -1.54 14.73
N GLU A 87 8.80 -0.66 14.23
CA GLU A 87 9.60 0.23 15.07
C GLU A 87 8.71 1.09 15.96
N ALA A 88 7.68 1.71 15.38
CA ALA A 88 6.72 2.51 16.14
C ALA A 88 5.98 1.66 17.18
N ALA A 89 5.42 0.50 16.78
CA ALA A 89 4.64 -0.37 17.67
C ALA A 89 5.45 -0.86 18.87
N PHE A 90 6.70 -1.29 18.64
CA PHE A 90 7.57 -1.82 19.68
C PHE A 90 8.20 -0.76 20.60
N SER A 91 8.25 0.50 20.15
CA SER A 91 8.74 1.65 20.95
C SER A 91 7.66 2.30 21.81
N LEU A 92 6.37 2.03 21.52
CA LEU A 92 5.26 2.62 22.27
C LEU A 92 5.21 2.13 23.72
N LYS A 93 4.86 3.05 24.60
CA LYS A 93 4.56 2.75 26.01
C LYS A 93 3.04 2.54 26.18
N PRO A 94 2.62 1.78 27.24
CA PRO A 94 1.22 1.56 27.55
C PRO A 94 0.38 2.85 27.52
N GLY A 95 -0.78 2.80 26.86
CA GLY A 95 -1.72 3.91 26.77
C GLY A 95 -1.29 5.07 25.86
N ARG A 96 -0.12 5.00 25.22
CA ARG A 96 0.37 6.07 24.33
C ARG A 96 -0.10 5.85 22.90
N VAL A 97 -0.29 6.98 22.21
CA VAL A 97 -0.57 7.05 20.76
C VAL A 97 0.70 7.51 20.05
N SER A 98 1.04 6.84 18.95
CA SER A 98 2.25 7.14 18.17
C SER A 98 2.17 8.53 17.51
N LYS A 99 3.30 8.98 16.99
CA LYS A 99 3.35 9.93 15.88
C LYS A 99 2.80 9.24 14.64
N ILE A 100 2.63 10.00 13.54
CA ILE A 100 2.25 9.44 12.24
C ILE A 100 3.39 8.56 11.74
N VAL A 101 3.03 7.37 11.28
CA VAL A 101 3.92 6.37 10.69
C VAL A 101 3.54 6.20 9.23
N GLU A 102 4.49 6.38 8.33
CA GLU A 102 4.30 6.15 6.89
C GLU A 102 4.83 4.78 6.51
N THR A 103 4.05 4.02 5.75
CA THR A 103 4.41 2.71 5.19
C THR A 103 3.97 2.64 3.74
N GLU A 104 4.29 1.55 3.05
CA GLU A 104 3.79 1.26 1.70
C GLU A 104 2.25 1.18 1.61
N PHE A 105 1.56 0.93 2.74
CA PHE A 105 0.10 0.83 2.81
C PHE A 105 -0.58 2.19 3.01
N GLY A 106 0.15 3.24 3.40
CA GLY A 106 -0.36 4.56 3.69
C GLY A 106 0.17 5.14 5.02
N PHE A 107 -0.63 5.99 5.63
CA PHE A 107 -0.28 6.69 6.87
C PHE A 107 -1.06 6.11 8.05
N HIS A 108 -0.38 5.91 9.15
CA HIS A 108 -0.94 5.28 10.34
C HIS A 108 -0.72 6.13 11.59
N ILE A 109 -1.62 6.01 12.56
CA ILE A 109 -1.35 6.23 13.97
C ILE A 109 -1.65 4.93 14.72
N LEU A 110 -0.88 4.67 15.78
CA LEU A 110 -0.97 3.44 16.56
C LEU A 110 -1.25 3.77 18.02
N GLN A 111 -1.98 2.88 18.69
CA GLN A 111 -2.14 2.91 20.14
C GLN A 111 -1.72 1.56 20.72
N TYR A 112 -0.86 1.60 21.75
CA TYR A 112 -0.44 0.42 22.47
C TYR A 112 -1.60 -0.15 23.29
N ILE A 113 -1.80 -1.46 23.22
CA ILE A 113 -2.75 -2.21 24.04
C ILE A 113 -1.99 -3.01 25.07
N ASP A 114 -1.18 -3.99 24.62
CA ASP A 114 -0.50 -4.94 25.47
C ASP A 114 0.72 -5.58 24.79
N ARG A 115 1.53 -6.28 25.55
CA ARG A 115 2.70 -7.02 25.07
C ARG A 115 2.79 -8.40 25.73
N GLN A 116 3.07 -9.41 24.95
CA GLN A 116 3.28 -10.76 25.43
C GLN A 116 4.59 -11.32 24.85
N GLY A 117 5.62 -11.35 25.68
CA GLY A 117 6.96 -11.79 25.26
C GLY A 117 7.51 -10.90 24.13
N ASP A 118 7.78 -11.52 22.98
CA ASP A 118 8.28 -10.90 21.75
C ASP A 118 7.17 -10.35 20.84
N LYS A 119 5.89 -10.44 21.27
CA LYS A 119 4.73 -9.97 20.51
C LYS A 119 4.13 -8.73 21.15
N VAL A 120 3.71 -7.79 20.30
CA VAL A 120 2.99 -6.59 20.70
C VAL A 120 1.56 -6.64 20.16
N ASN A 121 0.59 -6.22 20.98
CA ASN A 121 -0.77 -5.94 20.54
C ASN A 121 -0.97 -4.42 20.49
N VAL A 122 -1.30 -3.94 19.32
CA VAL A 122 -1.62 -2.53 19.06
C VAL A 122 -2.92 -2.44 18.26
N ARG A 123 -3.56 -1.29 18.36
CA ARG A 123 -4.58 -0.89 17.38
C ARG A 123 -4.04 0.23 16.52
N HIS A 124 -4.52 0.32 15.30
CA HIS A 124 -4.10 1.35 14.36
C HIS A 124 -5.28 1.96 13.59
N ILE A 125 -5.07 3.17 13.11
CA ILE A 125 -5.93 3.82 12.12
C ILE A 125 -5.05 4.01 10.89
N LEU A 126 -5.49 3.44 9.78
CA LEU A 126 -4.86 3.59 8.46
C LEU A 126 -5.67 4.56 7.63
N LEU A 127 -5.03 5.56 7.04
CA LEU A 127 -5.57 6.35 5.94
C LEU A 127 -4.67 6.23 4.72
N ARG A 128 -5.27 6.05 3.55
CA ARG A 128 -4.57 5.89 2.28
C ARG A 128 -4.70 7.16 1.46
N PRO A 129 -3.59 7.67 0.92
CA PRO A 129 -3.68 8.78 -0.02
C PRO A 129 -4.40 8.32 -1.29
N ARG A 130 -5.26 9.18 -1.81
CA ARG A 130 -6.02 8.90 -3.03
C ARG A 130 -5.34 9.56 -4.20
N ILE A 131 -5.34 8.87 -5.32
CA ILE A 131 -4.88 9.42 -6.60
C ILE A 131 -6.03 10.24 -7.17
N SER A 132 -5.78 11.49 -7.49
CA SER A 132 -6.74 12.36 -8.15
C SER A 132 -6.92 11.97 -9.63
N ASP A 133 -7.98 12.47 -10.26
CA ASP A 133 -8.21 12.24 -11.68
C ASP A 133 -7.14 12.95 -12.54
N GLU A 134 -6.64 14.10 -12.08
CA GLU A 134 -5.54 14.82 -12.71
C GLU A 134 -4.25 14.00 -12.68
N GLU A 135 -3.86 13.46 -11.53
CA GLU A 135 -2.66 12.63 -11.37
C GLU A 135 -2.75 11.34 -12.20
N ARG A 136 -3.95 10.78 -12.31
CA ARG A 136 -4.20 9.63 -13.20
C ARG A 136 -4.05 10.01 -14.66
N GLN A 137 -4.59 11.17 -15.05
CA GLN A 137 -4.51 11.65 -16.42
C GLN A 137 -3.07 11.97 -16.83
N GLU A 138 -2.27 12.55 -15.94
CA GLU A 138 -0.83 12.77 -16.17
C GLU A 138 -0.09 11.46 -16.42
N ALA A 139 -0.39 10.41 -15.65
CA ALA A 139 0.21 9.10 -15.85
C ALA A 139 -0.18 8.47 -17.18
N ILE A 140 -1.44 8.64 -17.62
CA ILE A 140 -1.92 8.20 -18.94
C ILE A 140 -1.19 8.95 -20.06
N GLN A 141 -1.09 10.27 -19.97
CA GLN A 141 -0.36 11.08 -20.96
C GLN A 141 1.11 10.70 -21.05
N HIS A 142 1.71 10.32 -19.91
CA HIS A 142 3.08 9.83 -19.91
C HIS A 142 3.20 8.50 -20.66
N LEU A 143 2.27 7.55 -20.43
CA LEU A 143 2.22 6.30 -21.19
C LEU A 143 2.01 6.52 -22.68
N ASP A 144 1.11 7.43 -23.07
CA ASP A 144 0.87 7.80 -24.47
C ASP A 144 2.12 8.38 -25.14
N THR A 145 2.90 9.17 -24.38
CA THR A 145 4.19 9.69 -24.84
C THR A 145 5.18 8.58 -25.10
N VAL A 146 5.33 7.64 -24.15
CA VAL A 146 6.20 6.47 -24.31
C VAL A 146 5.79 5.61 -25.52
N LEU A 147 4.49 5.36 -25.66
CA LEU A 147 3.94 4.63 -26.80
C LEU A 147 4.25 5.34 -28.12
N THR A 148 4.20 6.66 -28.16
CA THR A 148 4.53 7.47 -29.34
C THR A 148 6.00 7.29 -29.73
N TYR A 149 6.94 7.28 -28.77
CA TYR A 149 8.37 7.03 -29.05
C TYR A 149 8.59 5.64 -29.66
N ILE A 150 7.90 4.61 -29.12
CA ILE A 150 7.98 3.26 -29.65
C ILE A 150 7.43 3.18 -31.09
N HIS A 151 6.26 3.76 -31.35
CA HIS A 151 5.64 3.75 -32.66
C HIS A 151 6.44 4.50 -33.74
N LYS A 152 7.15 5.55 -33.35
CA LYS A 152 8.06 6.28 -34.25
C LYS A 152 9.38 5.59 -34.49
N GLY A 153 9.66 4.48 -33.80
CA GLY A 153 10.93 3.80 -33.84
C GLY A 153 12.09 4.56 -33.19
N GLU A 154 11.78 5.53 -32.33
CA GLU A 154 12.76 6.31 -31.57
C GLU A 154 13.30 5.52 -30.37
N ALA A 155 12.56 4.48 -29.91
CA ALA A 155 12.96 3.52 -28.91
C ALA A 155 12.31 2.16 -29.16
N THR A 156 12.98 1.09 -28.82
CA THR A 156 12.37 -0.26 -28.75
C THR A 156 11.50 -0.36 -27.49
N PHE A 157 10.60 -1.36 -27.45
CA PHE A 157 9.80 -1.63 -26.25
C PHE A 157 10.69 -1.94 -25.04
N GLU A 158 11.76 -2.70 -25.23
CA GLU A 158 12.71 -3.10 -24.18
C GLU A 158 13.44 -1.88 -23.60
N GLU A 159 13.92 -0.96 -24.46
CA GLU A 159 14.57 0.28 -24.02
C GLU A 159 13.59 1.17 -23.27
N ALA A 160 12.36 1.31 -23.78
CA ALA A 160 11.32 2.08 -23.11
C ALA A 160 10.93 1.44 -21.75
N ALA A 161 10.81 0.11 -21.67
CA ALA A 161 10.53 -0.58 -20.43
C ALA A 161 11.65 -0.39 -19.41
N ALA A 162 12.91 -0.52 -19.81
CA ALA A 162 14.05 -0.34 -18.93
C ALA A 162 14.19 1.08 -18.39
N TYR A 163 13.75 2.09 -19.16
CA TYR A 163 13.89 3.50 -18.77
C TYR A 163 12.68 4.04 -18.01
N PHE A 164 11.46 3.69 -18.42
CA PHE A 164 10.23 4.29 -17.91
C PHE A 164 9.43 3.39 -16.95
N SER A 165 9.62 2.06 -16.99
CA SER A 165 8.83 1.17 -16.14
C SER A 165 9.20 1.34 -14.67
N MET A 166 8.16 1.38 -13.83
CA MET A 166 8.26 1.46 -12.38
C MET A 166 7.96 0.10 -11.72
N ASP A 167 8.15 -0.98 -12.49
CA ASP A 167 7.92 -2.35 -12.05
C ASP A 167 9.15 -2.90 -11.30
#